data_e2adf6228375f592e91457feea3b31f8
#
_entry.id   e2adf6228375f592e91457feea3b31f8
#
_cell.length_a   1.000
_cell.length_b   1.000
_cell.length_c   1.000
_cell.angle_alpha   90.00
_cell.angle_beta   90.00
_cell.angle_gamma   90.00
#
_symmetry.space_group_name_H-M   'P 1'
#
loop_
_entity.id
_entity.type
_entity.pdbx_description
1 polymer ?
#
loop_
_entity_poly.entity_id
_entity_poly.type
_entity_poly.pdbx_seq_one_letter_code
_entity_poly.pdbx_strand_id
1 'polypeptide(L)'
;VLNCSEAELGIALVPVIAPGVNDMQVGDILKFGLDHMPFVRGVHFQPISYFGRCSQKRPTNPITIPKMLRLIEEQTEGLMKIEDFAGGGAENPYCSFHASYLRKGERELKLLEKKSGKGCCCTTSDDSRQYVENQWSYSTKNYDEGEMTQTDALDEFLIRVHNETFAVSGMIFQDAWNLDLERLKRCYICEVDSDYGMVPFCAYNLTNSKGIYLYRK
;
A
#
# COMPACT_ATOMS: atom_id res chain seq x y z
N VAL A 1 -6.90 -16.09 -4.37
CA VAL A 1 -5.97 -16.36 -3.26
C VAL A 1 -5.40 -17.76 -3.39
N LEU A 2 -6.24 -18.83 -3.42
CA LEU A 2 -5.78 -20.22 -3.42
C LEU A 2 -4.74 -20.54 -4.50
N ASN A 3 -5.00 -20.22 -5.76
CA ASN A 3 -4.05 -20.50 -6.87
C ASN A 3 -2.69 -19.79 -6.69
N CYS A 4 -2.68 -18.59 -6.08
CA CYS A 4 -1.43 -17.90 -5.79
C CYS A 4 -0.68 -18.57 -4.62
N SER A 5 -1.42 -19.07 -3.63
CA SER A 5 -0.81 -19.80 -2.51
C SER A 5 -0.19 -21.11 -2.95
N GLU A 6 -0.84 -21.84 -3.86
CA GLU A 6 -0.30 -23.07 -4.48
C GLU A 6 0.96 -22.79 -5.32
N ALA A 7 1.06 -21.59 -5.89
CA ALA A 7 2.22 -21.14 -6.65
C ALA A 7 3.29 -20.44 -5.79
N GLU A 8 3.17 -20.47 -4.47
CA GLU A 8 4.07 -19.81 -3.51
C GLU A 8 4.26 -18.30 -3.77
N LEU A 9 3.20 -17.60 -4.24
CA LEU A 9 3.21 -16.17 -4.52
C LEU A 9 2.52 -15.39 -3.42
N GLY A 10 3.21 -14.41 -2.86
CA GLY A 10 2.63 -13.43 -1.95
C GLY A 10 1.65 -12.51 -2.68
N ILE A 11 0.55 -12.16 -1.99
CA ILE A 11 -0.55 -11.40 -2.55
C ILE A 11 -0.64 -10.04 -1.86
N ALA A 12 -0.71 -8.96 -2.66
CA ALA A 12 -1.18 -7.66 -2.22
C ALA A 12 -2.60 -7.44 -2.74
N LEU A 13 -3.52 -7.09 -1.86
CA LEU A 13 -4.84 -6.62 -2.27
C LEU A 13 -4.75 -5.13 -2.61
N VAL A 14 -5.24 -4.74 -3.77
CA VAL A 14 -5.20 -3.34 -4.23
C VAL A 14 -6.60 -2.84 -4.57
N PRO A 15 -7.46 -2.60 -3.55
CA PRO A 15 -8.82 -2.14 -3.78
C PRO A 15 -8.85 -0.64 -4.13
N VAL A 16 -9.63 -0.29 -5.15
CA VAL A 16 -10.05 1.09 -5.37
C VAL A 16 -11.20 1.40 -4.44
N ILE A 17 -11.08 2.43 -3.61
CA ILE A 17 -12.13 2.85 -2.69
C ILE A 17 -12.89 4.05 -3.25
N ALA A 18 -14.18 3.87 -3.49
CA ALA A 18 -15.07 4.88 -4.05
C ALA A 18 -16.19 5.24 -3.06
N PRO A 19 -16.44 6.55 -2.82
CA PRO A 19 -17.48 7.01 -1.89
C PRO A 19 -18.87 6.49 -2.27
N GLY A 20 -19.59 5.91 -1.29
CA GLY A 20 -20.92 5.38 -1.46
C GLY A 20 -21.00 4.08 -2.28
N VAL A 21 -19.86 3.48 -2.63
CA VAL A 21 -19.77 2.20 -3.32
C VAL A 21 -19.22 1.12 -2.39
N ASN A 22 -18.01 1.30 -1.91
CA ASN A 22 -17.30 0.34 -1.06
C ASN A 22 -16.51 0.99 0.09
N ASP A 23 -16.73 2.26 0.37
CA ASP A 23 -16.10 2.96 1.49
C ASP A 23 -16.55 2.43 2.86
N MET A 24 -17.66 1.69 2.92
CA MET A 24 -18.12 0.97 4.11
C MET A 24 -17.57 -0.46 4.24
N GLN A 25 -16.73 -0.89 3.31
CA GLN A 25 -16.15 -2.25 3.27
C GLN A 25 -14.64 -2.27 3.57
N VAL A 26 -14.09 -1.17 4.03
CA VAL A 26 -12.64 -1.05 4.32
C VAL A 26 -12.22 -2.05 5.39
N GLY A 27 -13.00 -2.20 6.45
CA GLY A 27 -12.76 -3.18 7.52
C GLY A 27 -12.88 -4.62 7.03
N ASP A 28 -13.88 -4.93 6.22
CA ASP A 28 -14.06 -6.27 5.64
C ASP A 28 -12.90 -6.67 4.74
N ILE A 29 -12.38 -5.73 3.94
CA ILE A 29 -11.21 -5.94 3.08
C ILE A 29 -9.97 -6.24 3.93
N LEU A 30 -9.75 -5.48 5.01
CA LEU A 30 -8.65 -5.72 5.94
C LEU A 30 -8.78 -7.05 6.66
N LYS A 31 -9.99 -7.37 7.14
CA LYS A 31 -10.28 -8.66 7.75
C LYS A 31 -10.02 -9.81 6.78
N PHE A 32 -10.50 -9.70 5.55
CA PHE A 32 -10.23 -10.68 4.51
C PHE A 32 -8.73 -10.89 4.31
N GLY A 33 -7.94 -9.80 4.26
CA GLY A 33 -6.49 -9.88 4.14
C GLY A 33 -5.85 -10.61 5.32
N LEU A 34 -6.24 -10.28 6.55
CA LEU A 34 -5.74 -10.92 7.77
C LEU A 34 -6.13 -12.40 7.86
N ASP A 35 -7.36 -12.75 7.47
CA ASP A 35 -7.85 -14.14 7.48
C ASP A 35 -7.11 -15.03 6.46
N HIS A 36 -6.48 -14.44 5.45
CA HIS A 36 -5.73 -15.14 4.40
C HIS A 36 -4.20 -14.98 4.53
N MET A 37 -3.73 -14.55 5.70
CA MET A 37 -2.30 -14.64 6.00
C MET A 37 -1.87 -16.10 6.14
N PRO A 38 -0.63 -16.43 5.77
CA PRO A 38 0.47 -15.58 5.32
C PRO A 38 0.45 -15.27 3.81
N PHE A 39 -0.49 -15.81 3.03
CA PHE A 39 -0.55 -15.64 1.57
C PHE A 39 -0.83 -14.18 1.20
N VAL A 40 -1.82 -13.55 1.85
CA VAL A 40 -2.06 -12.12 1.71
C VAL A 40 -1.11 -11.37 2.63
N ARG A 41 -0.17 -10.66 2.02
CA ARG A 41 0.90 -9.91 2.70
C ARG A 41 0.48 -8.52 3.11
N GLY A 42 -0.61 -8.01 2.55
CA GLY A 42 -1.11 -6.70 2.90
C GLY A 42 -2.18 -6.17 1.96
N VAL A 43 -2.63 -4.97 2.28
CA VAL A 43 -3.62 -4.21 1.52
C VAL A 43 -3.03 -2.84 1.17
N HIS A 44 -3.12 -2.48 -0.11
CA HIS A 44 -2.76 -1.17 -0.60
C HIS A 44 -4.00 -0.45 -1.11
N PHE A 45 -4.56 0.44 -0.32
CA PHE A 45 -5.75 1.19 -0.68
C PHE A 45 -5.47 2.26 -1.72
N GLN A 46 -6.30 2.31 -2.76
CA GLN A 46 -6.26 3.36 -3.77
C GLN A 46 -7.61 4.09 -3.79
N PRO A 47 -7.78 5.17 -3.02
CA PRO A 47 -8.94 6.03 -3.19
C PRO A 47 -9.08 6.48 -4.63
N ILE A 48 -10.32 6.46 -5.12
CA ILE A 48 -10.62 6.79 -6.51
C ILE A 48 -10.11 8.17 -6.89
N SER A 49 -9.44 8.26 -8.03
CA SER A 49 -9.05 9.50 -8.68
C SER A 49 -9.84 9.66 -9.99
N TYR A 50 -10.31 10.86 -10.25
CA TYR A 50 -11.24 11.13 -11.34
C TYR A 50 -10.46 11.55 -12.59
N PHE A 51 -9.93 10.55 -13.29
CA PHE A 51 -9.19 10.69 -14.53
C PHE A 51 -10.04 10.37 -15.76
N GLY A 52 -9.66 10.90 -16.91
CA GLY A 52 -10.18 10.50 -18.21
C GLY A 52 -11.67 10.75 -18.40
N ARG A 53 -12.44 9.70 -18.63
CA ARG A 53 -13.89 9.77 -18.92
C ARG A 53 -14.78 9.98 -17.69
N CYS A 54 -14.23 10.41 -16.59
CA CYS A 54 -15.02 10.70 -15.40
C CYS A 54 -16.03 11.79 -15.62
N SER A 55 -17.11 11.76 -14.82
CA SER A 55 -18.08 12.86 -14.75
C SER A 55 -17.34 14.17 -14.51
N GLN A 56 -17.67 15.20 -15.31
CA GLN A 56 -17.10 16.55 -15.16
C GLN A 56 -17.57 17.27 -13.87
N LYS A 57 -18.41 16.64 -13.07
CA LYS A 57 -18.85 17.19 -11.79
C LYS A 57 -17.84 16.88 -10.70
N ARG A 58 -17.46 17.91 -9.98
CA ARG A 58 -16.62 17.74 -8.79
C ARG A 58 -17.28 16.77 -7.81
N PRO A 59 -16.55 15.77 -7.31
CA PRO A 59 -17.09 14.87 -6.29
C PRO A 59 -17.43 15.65 -5.02
N THR A 60 -18.61 15.40 -4.48
CA THR A 60 -19.10 16.10 -3.28
C THR A 60 -18.47 15.59 -1.99
N ASN A 61 -17.95 14.36 -2.01
CA ASN A 61 -17.41 13.71 -0.81
C ASN A 61 -16.16 12.85 -1.17
N PRO A 62 -15.06 13.46 -1.62
CA PRO A 62 -13.87 12.72 -2.01
C PRO A 62 -13.25 12.01 -0.80
N ILE A 63 -12.57 10.89 -1.05
CA ILE A 63 -11.78 10.21 -0.03
C ILE A 63 -10.40 10.85 0.02
N THR A 64 -10.05 11.39 1.17
CA THR A 64 -8.73 11.95 1.48
C THR A 64 -7.97 11.00 2.39
N ILE A 65 -6.65 11.17 2.56
CA ILE A 65 -5.85 10.37 3.51
C ILE A 65 -6.47 10.40 4.91
N PRO A 66 -6.76 11.56 5.51
CA PRO A 66 -7.39 11.58 6.84
C PRO A 66 -8.73 10.86 6.91
N LYS A 67 -9.53 10.91 5.84
CA LYS A 67 -10.79 10.15 5.78
C LYS A 67 -10.53 8.66 5.67
N MET A 68 -9.57 8.24 4.84
CA MET A 68 -9.21 6.83 4.69
C MET A 68 -8.73 6.24 6.03
N LEU A 69 -7.86 6.96 6.74
CA LEU A 69 -7.36 6.52 8.05
C LEU A 69 -8.47 6.41 9.10
N ARG A 70 -9.44 7.35 9.11
CA ARG A 70 -10.63 7.21 9.96
C ARG A 70 -11.48 5.99 9.62
N LEU A 71 -11.70 5.72 8.32
CA LEU A 71 -12.44 4.53 7.90
C LEU A 71 -11.74 3.24 8.34
N ILE A 72 -10.40 3.20 8.27
CA ILE A 72 -9.63 2.06 8.77
C ILE A 72 -9.85 1.89 10.28
N GLU A 73 -9.64 2.94 11.07
CA GLU A 73 -9.78 2.85 12.54
C GLU A 73 -11.20 2.51 12.96
N GLU A 74 -12.21 3.18 12.43
CA GLU A 74 -13.62 2.96 12.75
C GLU A 74 -14.08 1.55 12.38
N GLN A 75 -13.75 1.08 11.17
CA GLN A 75 -14.22 -0.22 10.67
C GLN A 75 -13.39 -1.41 11.14
N THR A 76 -12.21 -1.16 11.72
CA THR A 76 -11.44 -2.18 12.44
C THR A 76 -11.67 -2.14 13.95
N GLU A 77 -12.64 -1.35 14.43
CA GLU A 77 -12.93 -1.18 15.87
C GLU A 77 -11.68 -0.78 16.69
N GLY A 78 -10.79 0.01 16.09
CA GLY A 78 -9.55 0.46 16.72
C GLY A 78 -8.43 -0.56 16.75
N LEU A 79 -8.54 -1.70 16.05
CA LEU A 79 -7.46 -2.67 15.88
C LEU A 79 -6.25 -2.05 15.15
N MET A 80 -6.51 -1.15 14.21
CA MET A 80 -5.53 -0.32 13.51
C MET A 80 -5.89 1.14 13.75
N LYS A 81 -4.99 1.90 14.37
CA LYS A 81 -5.25 3.27 14.79
C LYS A 81 -4.65 4.27 13.81
N ILE A 82 -5.24 5.47 13.75
CA ILE A 82 -4.71 6.57 12.91
C ILE A 82 -3.25 6.87 13.22
N GLU A 83 -2.88 6.83 14.49
CA GLU A 83 -1.52 7.12 14.98
C GLU A 83 -0.46 6.09 14.54
N ASP A 84 -0.89 4.88 14.14
CA ASP A 84 0.01 3.84 13.66
C ASP A 84 0.60 4.17 12.27
N PHE A 85 -0.08 5.02 11.51
CA PHE A 85 0.27 5.30 10.14
C PHE A 85 1.25 6.46 9.99
N ALA A 86 2.26 6.24 9.17
CA ALA A 86 3.22 7.27 8.77
C ALA A 86 3.02 7.65 7.31
N GLY A 87 3.45 8.84 6.93
CA GLY A 87 3.56 9.23 5.52
C GLY A 87 4.62 8.42 4.78
N GLY A 88 4.58 8.44 3.46
CA GLY A 88 5.57 7.77 2.63
C GLY A 88 6.99 8.27 2.84
N GLY A 89 7.97 7.44 2.48
CA GLY A 89 9.40 7.75 2.69
C GLY A 89 9.94 8.75 1.67
N ALA A 90 9.63 8.56 0.40
CA ALA A 90 10.14 9.37 -0.71
C ALA A 90 9.05 10.26 -1.32
N GLU A 91 7.80 9.79 -1.34
CA GLU A 91 6.67 10.56 -1.84
C GLU A 91 6.22 11.64 -0.84
N ASN A 92 5.50 12.61 -1.37
CA ASN A 92 4.94 13.67 -0.54
C ASN A 92 3.99 13.08 0.53
N PRO A 93 4.07 13.52 1.81
CA PRO A 93 3.23 13.02 2.91
C PRO A 93 1.72 13.13 2.67
N TYR A 94 1.30 14.02 1.77
CA TYR A 94 -0.11 14.12 1.36
C TYR A 94 -0.53 13.13 0.27
N CYS A 95 0.39 12.30 -0.23
CA CYS A 95 0.10 11.34 -1.28
C CYS A 95 -0.11 9.92 -0.76
N SER A 96 0.55 9.54 0.34
CA SER A 96 0.54 8.16 0.81
C SER A 96 0.57 8.03 2.32
N PHE A 97 0.23 6.84 2.79
CA PHE A 97 0.36 6.41 4.18
C PHE A 97 0.72 4.93 4.22
N HIS A 98 1.36 4.50 5.31
CA HIS A 98 1.67 3.09 5.52
C HIS A 98 1.84 2.76 7.00
N ALA A 99 1.56 1.51 7.35
CA ALA A 99 1.87 0.86 8.61
C ALA A 99 2.18 -0.62 8.35
N SER A 100 2.98 -1.23 9.21
CA SER A 100 3.25 -2.67 9.18
C SER A 100 2.99 -3.26 10.55
N TYR A 101 2.30 -4.38 10.58
CA TYR A 101 1.88 -5.04 11.80
C TYR A 101 2.41 -6.46 11.84
N LEU A 102 2.80 -6.91 13.03
CA LEU A 102 3.03 -8.31 13.33
C LEU A 102 1.76 -8.88 13.95
N ARG A 103 1.20 -9.92 13.37
CA ARG A 103 0.04 -10.62 13.91
C ARG A 103 0.48 -11.49 15.09
N LYS A 104 -0.13 -11.29 16.25
CA LYS A 104 0.12 -12.09 17.46
C LYS A 104 -0.99 -13.08 17.77
N GLY A 105 -2.17 -12.87 17.20
CA GLY A 105 -3.36 -13.67 17.41
C GLY A 105 -4.46 -13.27 16.42
N GLU A 106 -5.67 -13.81 16.57
CA GLU A 106 -6.78 -13.52 15.67
C GLU A 106 -7.19 -12.04 15.65
N ARG A 107 -7.07 -11.35 16.80
CA ARG A 107 -7.45 -9.94 16.99
C ARG A 107 -6.36 -9.13 17.70
N GLU A 108 -5.12 -9.55 17.59
CA GLU A 108 -4.00 -8.84 18.21
C GLU A 108 -2.94 -8.54 17.15
N LEU A 109 -2.76 -7.26 16.88
CA LEU A 109 -1.73 -6.74 15.99
C LEU A 109 -0.73 -5.91 16.80
N LYS A 110 0.55 -6.15 16.59
CA LYS A 110 1.61 -5.30 17.12
C LYS A 110 2.18 -4.47 16.01
N LEU A 111 2.10 -3.14 16.16
CA LEU A 111 2.75 -2.23 15.23
C LEU A 111 4.26 -2.52 15.20
N LEU A 112 4.79 -2.72 14.00
CA LEU A 112 6.23 -2.78 13.79
C LEU A 112 6.74 -1.36 13.67
N GLU A 113 7.41 -0.88 14.70
CA GLU A 113 8.00 0.45 14.70
C GLU A 113 8.95 0.58 13.50
N LYS A 114 8.77 1.63 12.72
CA LYS A 114 9.81 2.09 11.82
C LYS A 114 11.03 2.38 12.69
N LYS A 115 12.13 1.66 12.48
CA LYS A 115 13.41 2.16 12.95
C LYS A 115 13.54 3.56 12.36
N SER A 116 13.44 4.58 13.22
CA SER A 116 13.80 5.95 12.86
C SER A 116 15.32 5.97 12.66
N GLY A 117 15.75 5.29 11.61
CA GLY A 117 17.13 5.27 11.17
C GLY A 117 17.47 6.65 10.71
N LYS A 118 18.40 7.26 11.39
CA LYS A 118 19.10 8.45 10.92
C LYS A 118 19.52 8.21 9.47
N GLY A 119 18.90 8.95 8.55
CA GLY A 119 19.43 9.13 7.20
C GLY A 119 19.03 8.05 6.21
N CYS A 120 18.06 8.37 5.40
CA CYS A 120 17.69 7.71 4.16
C CYS A 120 18.83 7.65 3.10
N CYS A 121 20.04 8.12 3.43
CA CYS A 121 21.11 8.33 2.45
C CYS A 121 21.97 7.08 2.18
N CYS A 122 21.72 5.96 2.86
CA CYS A 122 22.58 4.78 2.78
C CYS A 122 21.89 3.52 2.26
N THR A 123 20.63 3.59 1.84
CA THR A 123 19.94 2.43 1.25
C THR A 123 20.30 2.34 -0.22
N THR A 124 20.96 1.28 -0.63
CA THR A 124 21.29 1.03 -2.04
C THR A 124 20.07 0.58 -2.82
N SER A 125 20.13 0.64 -4.15
CA SER A 125 19.06 0.09 -5.01
C SER A 125 18.90 -1.43 -4.80
N ASP A 126 19.98 -2.12 -4.47
CA ASP A 126 19.97 -3.57 -4.21
C ASP A 126 19.31 -3.88 -2.87
N ASP A 127 19.56 -3.09 -1.81
CA ASP A 127 18.86 -3.22 -0.54
C ASP A 127 17.35 -3.02 -0.72
N SER A 128 16.97 -2.03 -1.52
CA SER A 128 15.57 -1.75 -1.80
C SER A 128 14.91 -2.89 -2.60
N ARG A 129 15.63 -3.44 -3.59
CA ARG A 129 15.17 -4.58 -4.37
C ARG A 129 15.00 -5.81 -3.50
N GLN A 130 16.00 -6.13 -2.68
CA GLN A 130 15.97 -7.27 -1.76
C GLN A 130 14.84 -7.13 -0.73
N TYR A 131 14.59 -5.91 -0.23
CA TYR A 131 13.45 -5.64 0.65
C TYR A 131 12.11 -5.97 -0.04
N VAL A 132 11.94 -5.53 -1.29
CA VAL A 132 10.72 -5.81 -2.07
C VAL A 132 10.58 -7.32 -2.34
N GLU A 133 11.64 -7.98 -2.76
CA GLU A 133 11.65 -9.43 -2.99
C GLU A 133 11.25 -10.20 -1.72
N ASN A 134 11.84 -9.86 -0.58
CA ASN A 134 11.53 -10.49 0.70
C ASN A 134 10.08 -10.23 1.16
N GLN A 135 9.54 -9.04 0.86
CA GLN A 135 8.17 -8.70 1.25
C GLN A 135 7.12 -9.46 0.44
N TRP A 136 7.40 -9.73 -0.84
CA TRP A 136 6.45 -10.35 -1.76
C TRP A 136 6.74 -11.83 -2.05
N SER A 137 7.88 -12.34 -1.63
CA SER A 137 8.13 -13.78 -1.65
C SER A 137 7.33 -14.45 -0.54
N TYR A 138 6.72 -15.55 -0.87
CA TYR A 138 6.12 -16.46 0.09
C TYR A 138 6.79 -17.82 -0.07
N SER A 139 7.28 -18.40 0.98
CA SER A 139 7.82 -19.77 0.96
C SER A 139 7.01 -20.63 1.92
N THR A 140 6.38 -21.66 1.38
CA THR A 140 5.77 -22.75 2.14
C THR A 140 6.79 -23.68 2.73
N LYS A 141 8.08 -23.43 2.57
CA LYS A 141 9.09 -24.28 3.22
C LYS A 141 8.79 -24.31 4.71
N ASN A 142 7.81 -25.13 5.04
CA ASN A 142 7.80 -25.83 6.31
C ASN A 142 9.19 -26.46 6.36
N TYR A 143 10.04 -25.96 7.23
CA TYR A 143 11.21 -26.74 7.58
C TYR A 143 10.64 -28.09 7.98
N ASP A 144 10.91 -29.12 7.17
CA ASP A 144 10.51 -30.49 7.45
C ASP A 144 10.92 -30.77 8.89
N GLU A 145 9.97 -31.13 9.74
CA GLU A 145 10.20 -31.47 11.15
C GLU A 145 11.26 -32.58 11.31
N GLY A 146 11.70 -33.19 10.19
CA GLY A 146 12.71 -34.24 10.13
C GLY A 146 14.18 -33.80 10.03
N GLU A 147 14.50 -32.54 9.70
CA GLU A 147 15.86 -32.01 9.61
C GLU A 147 16.18 -30.89 10.63
N MET A 148 15.34 -30.70 11.65
CA MET A 148 15.60 -29.73 12.71
C MET A 148 16.74 -30.17 13.63
N THR A 149 17.96 -29.99 13.17
CA THR A 149 19.10 -29.84 14.07
C THR A 149 19.12 -28.40 14.60
N GLN A 150 18.53 -28.18 15.79
CA GLN A 150 18.63 -26.93 16.59
C GLN A 150 18.36 -25.65 15.79
N THR A 151 17.08 -25.35 15.49
CA THR A 151 16.69 -23.99 15.16
C THR A 151 16.93 -23.10 16.41
N ASP A 152 17.76 -22.10 16.25
CA ASP A 152 17.96 -21.09 17.28
C ASP A 152 16.65 -20.28 17.43
N ALA A 153 16.35 -19.81 18.65
CA ALA A 153 15.20 -18.95 18.93
C ALA A 153 15.13 -17.71 18.01
N LEU A 154 16.26 -17.30 17.45
CA LEU A 154 16.34 -16.25 16.44
C LEU A 154 15.72 -16.66 15.10
N ASP A 155 15.98 -17.88 14.66
CA ASP A 155 15.45 -18.38 13.36
C ASP A 155 13.92 -18.53 13.45
N GLU A 156 13.39 -19.05 14.54
CA GLU A 156 11.95 -19.09 14.78
C GLU A 156 11.32 -17.69 14.78
N PHE A 157 11.98 -16.74 15.42
CA PHE A 157 11.54 -15.36 15.43
C PHE A 157 11.54 -14.74 14.01
N LEU A 158 12.57 -14.97 13.22
CA LEU A 158 12.68 -14.46 11.85
C LEU A 158 11.61 -15.07 10.92
N ILE A 159 11.37 -16.38 11.02
CA ILE A 159 10.31 -17.08 10.29
C ILE A 159 8.94 -16.50 10.66
N ARG A 160 8.71 -16.30 11.95
CA ARG A 160 7.47 -15.70 12.44
C ARG A 160 7.27 -14.28 11.94
N VAL A 161 8.30 -13.43 12.04
CA VAL A 161 8.24 -12.06 11.50
C VAL A 161 7.96 -12.09 10.00
N HIS A 162 8.59 -13.00 9.26
CA HIS A 162 8.36 -13.13 7.83
C HIS A 162 6.91 -13.54 7.52
N ASN A 163 6.37 -14.53 8.19
CA ASN A 163 5.05 -15.09 7.86
C ASN A 163 3.88 -14.29 8.49
N GLU A 164 4.10 -13.66 9.64
CA GLU A 164 3.04 -12.97 10.39
C GLU A 164 3.03 -11.45 10.19
N THR A 165 3.86 -10.91 9.28
CA THR A 165 3.84 -9.47 8.95
C THR A 165 2.75 -9.15 7.95
N PHE A 166 1.93 -8.14 8.27
CA PHE A 166 0.86 -7.62 7.42
C PHE A 166 1.07 -6.12 7.19
N ALA A 167 1.14 -5.71 5.92
CA ALA A 167 1.33 -4.33 5.54
C ALA A 167 0.00 -3.67 5.15
N VAL A 168 -0.26 -2.48 5.68
CA VAL A 168 -1.38 -1.64 5.26
C VAL A 168 -0.84 -0.33 4.76
N SER A 169 -1.17 0.00 3.52
CA SER A 169 -0.72 1.23 2.88
C SER A 169 -1.80 1.78 1.96
N GLY A 170 -1.60 2.98 1.49
CA GLY A 170 -2.46 3.55 0.47
C GLY A 170 -1.82 4.75 -0.19
N MET A 171 -2.27 5.01 -1.42
CA MET A 171 -1.81 6.14 -2.20
C MET A 171 -3.01 6.83 -2.87
N ILE A 172 -3.02 8.15 -2.76
CA ILE A 172 -4.04 9.00 -3.40
C ILE A 172 -3.38 9.80 -4.51
N PHE A 173 -3.79 9.51 -5.73
CA PHE A 173 -3.37 10.27 -6.90
C PHE A 173 -4.15 11.58 -7.01
N GLN A 174 -3.49 12.61 -7.51
CA GLN A 174 -4.12 13.89 -7.77
C GLN A 174 -4.88 13.84 -9.10
N ASP A 175 -6.08 14.41 -9.11
CA ASP A 175 -6.90 14.62 -10.29
C ASP A 175 -7.16 16.11 -10.54
N ALA A 176 -7.96 16.45 -11.54
CA ALA A 176 -8.23 17.84 -11.89
C ALA A 176 -8.88 18.66 -10.76
N TRP A 177 -9.49 18.01 -9.75
CA TRP A 177 -10.22 18.68 -8.68
C TRP A 177 -9.36 18.97 -7.44
N ASN A 178 -8.22 18.30 -7.31
CA ASN A 178 -7.33 18.40 -6.15
C ASN A 178 -5.86 18.61 -6.53
N LEU A 179 -5.59 19.00 -7.78
CA LEU A 179 -4.25 19.16 -8.30
C LEU A 179 -3.49 20.26 -7.56
N ASP A 180 -2.33 19.89 -7.05
CA ASP A 180 -1.34 20.77 -6.43
C ASP A 180 -0.06 20.73 -7.29
N LEU A 181 0.25 21.85 -7.93
CA LEU A 181 1.37 21.96 -8.86
C LEU A 181 2.74 21.84 -8.17
N GLU A 182 2.86 22.28 -6.92
CA GLU A 182 4.14 22.17 -6.19
C GLU A 182 4.42 20.72 -5.78
N ARG A 183 3.39 19.98 -5.40
CA ARG A 183 3.50 18.53 -5.20
C ARG A 183 3.84 17.81 -6.50
N LEU A 184 3.20 18.23 -7.58
CA LEU A 184 3.36 17.60 -8.90
C LEU A 184 4.79 17.78 -9.42
N LYS A 185 5.37 18.98 -9.30
CA LYS A 185 6.77 19.28 -9.71
C LYS A 185 7.82 18.44 -8.98
N ARG A 186 7.51 17.97 -7.78
CA ARG A 186 8.41 17.19 -6.93
C ARG A 186 8.07 15.69 -6.93
N CYS A 187 7.14 15.27 -7.78
CA CYS A 187 6.73 13.87 -7.87
C CYS A 187 7.80 13.08 -8.62
N TYR A 188 8.23 11.96 -8.05
CA TYR A 188 9.17 11.03 -8.69
C TYR A 188 8.46 9.84 -9.35
N ILE A 189 7.14 9.69 -9.12
CA ILE A 189 6.34 8.69 -9.81
C ILE A 189 5.97 9.26 -11.18
N CYS A 190 6.68 8.81 -12.20
CA CYS A 190 6.56 9.35 -13.54
C CYS A 190 6.31 8.25 -14.58
N GLU A 191 5.59 8.63 -15.63
CA GLU A 191 5.53 7.89 -16.89
C GLU A 191 6.59 8.43 -17.84
N VAL A 192 7.16 7.55 -18.64
CA VAL A 192 8.14 7.93 -19.67
C VAL A 192 7.40 8.08 -21.00
N ASP A 193 7.40 9.27 -21.52
CA ASP A 193 6.78 9.62 -22.81
C ASP A 193 7.87 10.01 -23.82
N SER A 194 7.71 9.59 -25.07
CA SER A 194 8.69 9.85 -26.13
C SER A 194 8.84 11.32 -26.50
N ASP A 195 7.77 12.09 -26.35
CA ASP A 195 7.74 13.50 -26.76
C ASP A 195 7.99 14.45 -25.57
N TYR A 196 7.55 14.04 -24.36
CA TYR A 196 7.54 14.88 -23.18
C TYR A 196 8.57 14.45 -22.12
N GLY A 197 9.24 13.30 -22.30
CA GLY A 197 10.19 12.76 -21.34
C GLY A 197 9.52 12.21 -20.09
N MET A 198 10.01 12.53 -18.91
CA MET A 198 9.45 12.09 -17.64
C MET A 198 8.27 12.99 -17.22
N VAL A 199 7.07 12.47 -17.28
CA VAL A 199 5.84 13.17 -16.90
C VAL A 199 5.31 12.59 -15.59
N PRO A 200 5.06 13.41 -14.55
CA PRO A 200 4.44 12.91 -13.32
C PRO A 200 3.14 12.16 -13.59
N PHE A 201 2.98 11.00 -12.97
CA PHE A 201 1.86 10.08 -13.20
C PHE A 201 0.49 10.80 -13.13
N CYS A 202 0.30 11.64 -12.12
CA CYS A 202 -0.96 12.38 -11.99
C CYS A 202 -1.18 13.34 -13.17
N ALA A 203 -0.14 14.02 -13.66
CA ALA A 203 -0.23 14.89 -14.83
C ALA A 203 -0.50 14.10 -16.10
N TYR A 204 0.17 12.97 -16.28
CA TYR A 204 0.04 12.10 -17.44
C TYR A 204 -1.40 11.63 -17.67
N ASN A 205 -2.13 11.42 -16.58
CA ASN A 205 -3.52 10.96 -16.62
C ASN A 205 -4.56 12.09 -16.68
N LEU A 206 -4.15 13.36 -16.63
CA LEU A 206 -5.09 14.48 -16.74
C LEU A 206 -5.64 14.64 -18.15
N THR A 207 -6.89 15.10 -18.21
CA THR A 207 -7.56 15.52 -19.42
C THR A 207 -7.90 17.01 -19.35
N ASN A 208 -8.02 17.65 -20.52
CA ASN A 208 -8.59 18.98 -20.61
C ASN A 208 -10.12 18.95 -20.41
N SER A 209 -10.77 20.12 -20.43
CA SER A 209 -12.23 20.26 -20.25
C SER A 209 -13.07 19.53 -21.30
N LYS A 210 -12.46 19.11 -22.43
CA LYS A 210 -13.11 18.32 -23.49
C LYS A 210 -12.90 16.81 -23.33
N GLY A 211 -12.22 16.36 -22.25
CA GLY A 211 -11.91 14.97 -22.01
C GLY A 211 -10.73 14.42 -22.84
N ILE A 212 -9.96 15.28 -23.47
CA ILE A 212 -8.77 14.90 -24.25
C ILE A 212 -7.57 14.86 -23.30
N TYR A 213 -6.80 13.78 -23.32
CA TYR A 213 -5.59 13.65 -22.53
C TYR A 213 -4.57 14.74 -22.88
N LEU A 214 -3.84 15.24 -21.89
CA LEU A 214 -2.83 16.27 -22.10
C LEU A 214 -1.53 15.71 -22.68
N TYR A 215 -1.16 14.50 -22.28
CA TYR A 215 0.11 13.86 -22.66
C TYR A 215 -0.09 12.53 -23.42
N ARG A 216 -1.13 11.78 -23.11
CA ARG A 216 -1.38 10.49 -23.78
C ARG A 216 -1.98 10.73 -25.17
N LYS A 217 -1.36 10.17 -26.20
CA LYS A 217 -1.85 10.16 -27.59
C LYS A 217 -2.69 8.93 -27.89
#